data_ab88cb8206c8be69eef8b36f351085ec
#
_entry.id   ab88cb8206c8be69eef8b36f351085ec
#
_cell.length_a   1.000
_cell.length_b   1.000
_cell.length_c   1.000
_cell.angle_alpha   90.00
_cell.angle_beta   90.00
_cell.angle_gamma   90.00
#
_symmetry.space_group_name_H-M   'P 1'
#
loop_
_entity.id
_entity.type
_entity.pdbx_description
1 polymer ?
#
loop_
_entity_poly.entity_id
_entity_poly.type
_entity_poly.pdbx_seq_one_letter_code
_entity_poly.pdbx_strand_id
1 'polypeptide(L)'
;MMSIQIFSRNLLNFINLPIFLFLTILEPNIINKGIKAENKLLPATEKDLFLYKGMGASYLCIASKAGIEFPKAVGVASATYVQVIEGKHGGLIKNLGNKKLDRAKLFSGAEFQIVTTALQYCPDSVPKKVRKKVKKILKENRK
;
A
#
# COMPACT_ATOMS: atom_id res chain seq x y z
N MET A 1 -9.07 36.11 -5.66
CA MET A 1 -8.56 36.20 -7.04
C MET A 1 -7.12 36.64 -6.98
N MET A 2 -6.17 35.74 -6.92
CA MET A 2 -4.74 36.05 -7.03
C MET A 2 -4.12 35.12 -8.04
N SER A 3 -3.54 35.72 -9.04
CA SER A 3 -3.09 35.26 -10.34
C SER A 3 -1.95 34.26 -10.25
N ILE A 4 -2.18 33.04 -10.72
CA ILE A 4 -1.11 32.07 -11.02
C ILE A 4 -0.69 32.33 -12.49
N GLN A 5 0.21 33.22 -12.67
CA GLN A 5 0.80 33.51 -13.99
C GLN A 5 2.26 33.91 -13.83
N ILE A 6 3.16 33.05 -13.40
CA ILE A 6 4.60 33.24 -13.62
C ILE A 6 5.28 31.85 -13.47
N PHE A 7 5.22 31.01 -14.49
CA PHE A 7 6.16 29.88 -14.59
C PHE A 7 6.23 29.29 -16.03
N SER A 8 6.20 30.15 -17.01
CA SER A 8 6.32 29.65 -18.40
C SER A 8 7.05 30.64 -19.28
N ARG A 9 8.34 30.84 -19.09
CA ARG A 9 9.13 31.58 -20.13
C ARG A 9 10.65 31.39 -20.12
N ASN A 10 11.24 30.46 -19.37
CA ASN A 10 12.71 30.29 -19.42
C ASN A 10 13.21 28.84 -19.59
N LEU A 11 12.46 27.97 -20.25
CA LEU A 11 12.90 26.58 -20.46
C LEU A 11 13.29 26.26 -21.92
N LEU A 12 13.51 27.26 -22.76
CA LEU A 12 13.79 27.04 -24.21
C LEU A 12 15.19 27.43 -24.67
N ASN A 13 16.12 27.80 -23.79
CA ASN A 13 17.46 28.26 -24.20
C ASN A 13 18.64 27.39 -23.74
N PHE A 14 18.44 26.16 -23.34
CA PHE A 14 19.56 25.26 -23.00
C PHE A 14 19.72 24.03 -23.94
N ILE A 15 19.14 24.06 -25.12
CA ILE A 15 19.33 22.99 -26.12
C ILE A 15 20.23 23.53 -27.25
N ASN A 16 21.50 23.80 -26.93
CA ASN A 16 22.56 23.93 -27.92
C ASN A 16 23.91 23.60 -27.27
N LEU A 17 24.09 22.33 -26.92
CA LEU A 17 25.41 21.79 -26.66
C LEU A 17 25.60 20.61 -27.61
N PRO A 18 26.69 20.55 -28.38
CA PRO A 18 26.89 19.53 -29.41
C PRO A 18 27.28 18.21 -28.71
N ILE A 19 26.30 17.34 -28.49
CA ILE A 19 26.51 15.94 -28.15
C ILE A 19 26.75 15.17 -29.44
N PHE A 20 27.87 15.44 -30.07
CA PHE A 20 28.41 14.59 -31.12
C PHE A 20 29.88 14.42 -30.80
N LEU A 21 30.25 13.31 -30.21
CA LEU A 21 31.52 12.59 -30.33
C LEU A 21 31.77 11.68 -29.11
N PHE A 22 30.90 10.69 -28.83
CA PHE A 22 31.32 9.53 -28.05
C PHE A 22 30.48 8.31 -28.45
N LEU A 23 30.59 7.96 -29.73
CA LEU A 23 29.92 6.76 -30.25
C LEU A 23 30.92 5.90 -30.98
N THR A 24 31.93 5.38 -30.27
CA THR A 24 32.70 4.21 -30.75
C THR A 24 33.40 3.64 -29.54
N ILE A 25 33.04 2.49 -29.17
CA ILE A 25 33.62 1.36 -28.45
C ILE A 25 32.55 0.80 -27.50
N LEU A 26 31.51 0.18 -28.09
CA LEU A 26 30.68 -0.75 -27.32
C LEU A 26 30.93 -2.14 -27.89
N GLU A 27 31.73 -2.88 -27.18
CA GLU A 27 31.88 -4.31 -27.36
C GLU A 27 30.50 -4.99 -27.13
N PRO A 28 29.95 -5.76 -28.10
CA PRO A 28 28.61 -6.34 -27.96
C PRO A 28 28.56 -7.63 -27.13
N ASN A 29 29.52 -7.89 -26.23
CA ASN A 29 29.63 -9.19 -25.58
C ASN A 29 29.29 -9.26 -24.08
N ILE A 30 28.69 -8.22 -23.46
CA ILE A 30 28.36 -8.25 -22.04
C ILE A 30 26.85 -8.32 -21.73
N ILE A 31 25.98 -8.40 -22.76
CA ILE A 31 24.52 -8.30 -22.54
C ILE A 31 23.81 -9.66 -22.68
N ASN A 32 24.34 -10.75 -22.15
CA ASN A 32 23.58 -12.00 -22.15
C ASN A 32 23.80 -12.91 -20.92
N LYS A 33 24.16 -12.35 -19.78
CA LYS A 33 23.79 -13.01 -18.52
C LYS A 33 22.52 -12.36 -18.03
N GLY A 34 21.39 -12.77 -18.57
CA GLY A 34 20.10 -12.54 -17.94
C GLY A 34 20.15 -13.08 -16.52
N ILE A 35 20.31 -12.17 -15.56
CA ILE A 35 20.06 -12.48 -14.17
C ILE A 35 18.56 -12.81 -14.11
N LYS A 36 18.21 -14.08 -14.25
CA LYS A 36 16.95 -14.61 -13.77
C LYS A 36 17.01 -14.51 -12.25
N ALA A 37 16.76 -13.32 -11.74
CA ALA A 37 16.35 -13.17 -10.37
C ALA A 37 15.01 -13.90 -10.27
N GLU A 38 15.07 -15.16 -9.87
CA GLU A 38 13.90 -15.91 -9.43
C GLU A 38 13.41 -15.17 -8.19
N ASN A 39 12.48 -14.24 -8.41
CA ASN A 39 11.85 -13.46 -7.35
C ASN A 39 10.99 -14.42 -6.53
N LYS A 40 11.63 -15.22 -5.68
CA LYS A 40 10.96 -16.06 -4.70
C LYS A 40 10.18 -15.13 -3.77
N LEU A 41 8.87 -15.08 -3.96
CA LEU A 41 7.97 -14.28 -3.13
C LEU A 41 8.09 -14.76 -1.68
N LEU A 42 8.54 -13.87 -0.79
CA LEU A 42 8.65 -14.17 0.63
C LEU A 42 7.31 -13.89 1.32
N PRO A 43 6.87 -14.79 2.23
CA PRO A 43 5.66 -14.55 3.02
C PRO A 43 5.75 -13.25 3.81
N ALA A 44 4.62 -12.54 3.93
CA ALA A 44 4.52 -11.34 4.74
C ALA A 44 4.83 -11.66 6.21
N THR A 45 5.75 -10.88 6.79
CA THR A 45 6.12 -10.98 8.21
C THR A 45 5.16 -10.20 9.08
N GLU A 46 5.23 -10.36 10.40
CA GLU A 46 4.46 -9.52 11.35
C GLU A 46 4.78 -8.03 11.18
N LYS A 47 6.03 -7.69 10.90
CA LYS A 47 6.46 -6.32 10.64
C LYS A 47 5.80 -5.75 9.38
N ASP A 48 5.71 -6.54 8.32
CA ASP A 48 5.01 -6.15 7.10
C ASP A 48 3.52 -5.92 7.36
N LEU A 49 2.87 -6.86 8.05
CA LEU A 49 1.45 -6.75 8.42
C LEU A 49 1.18 -5.54 9.31
N PHE A 50 2.08 -5.27 10.28
CA PHE A 50 1.97 -4.09 11.14
C PHE A 50 2.04 -2.80 10.32
N LEU A 51 2.99 -2.71 9.39
CA LEU A 51 3.11 -1.56 8.49
C LEU A 51 1.86 -1.38 7.63
N TYR A 52 1.40 -2.44 6.97
CA TYR A 52 0.27 -2.34 6.02
C TYR A 52 -1.05 -2.00 6.72
N LYS A 53 -1.35 -2.60 7.87
CA LYS A 53 -2.54 -2.24 8.65
C LYS A 53 -2.47 -0.82 9.20
N GLY A 54 -1.28 -0.36 9.59
CA GLY A 54 -1.05 1.01 10.06
C GLY A 54 -1.30 2.04 8.96
N MET A 55 -0.79 1.78 7.75
CA MET A 55 -1.06 2.62 6.57
C MET A 55 -2.55 2.65 6.23
N GLY A 56 -3.23 1.50 6.24
CA GLY A 56 -4.68 1.43 6.01
C GLY A 56 -5.49 2.19 7.06
N ALA A 57 -5.12 2.07 8.34
CA ALA A 57 -5.76 2.81 9.42
C ALA A 57 -5.55 4.33 9.30
N SER A 58 -4.34 4.76 8.96
CA SER A 58 -4.02 6.17 8.72
C SER A 58 -4.84 6.73 7.55
N TYR A 59 -4.99 5.94 6.48
CA TYR A 59 -5.88 6.31 5.37
C TYR A 59 -7.33 6.50 5.84
N LEU A 60 -7.88 5.61 6.70
CA LEU A 60 -9.23 5.80 7.25
C LEU A 60 -9.37 7.09 8.04
N CYS A 61 -8.36 7.44 8.84
CA CYS A 61 -8.36 8.69 9.62
C CYS A 61 -8.43 9.92 8.70
N ILE A 62 -7.65 9.92 7.62
CA ILE A 62 -7.58 11.02 6.65
C ILE A 62 -8.85 11.06 5.82
N ALA A 63 -9.33 9.93 5.33
CA ALA A 63 -10.54 9.79 4.52
C ALA A 63 -11.79 10.33 5.27
N SER A 64 -11.88 10.02 6.57
CA SER A 64 -12.95 10.56 7.44
C SER A 64 -12.92 12.08 7.51
N LYS A 65 -11.75 12.69 7.67
CA LYS A 65 -11.59 14.16 7.68
C LYS A 65 -11.91 14.79 6.33
N ALA A 66 -11.67 14.06 5.24
CA ALA A 66 -11.99 14.47 3.88
C ALA A 66 -13.47 14.24 3.50
N GLY A 67 -14.31 13.77 4.42
CA GLY A 67 -15.72 13.51 4.18
C GLY A 67 -16.01 12.26 3.34
N ILE A 68 -15.04 11.35 3.19
CA ILE A 68 -15.24 10.08 2.49
C ILE A 68 -16.02 9.13 3.39
N GLU A 69 -17.09 8.53 2.85
CA GLU A 69 -17.91 7.58 3.57
C GLU A 69 -17.10 6.39 4.11
N PHE A 70 -17.34 6.05 5.37
CA PHE A 70 -16.57 5.02 6.07
C PHE A 70 -16.53 3.65 5.34
N PRO A 71 -17.65 3.09 4.82
CA PRO A 71 -17.59 1.81 4.10
C PRO A 71 -16.72 1.88 2.84
N LYS A 72 -16.78 2.99 2.11
CA LYS A 72 -15.95 3.22 0.92
C LYS A 72 -14.47 3.30 1.27
N ALA A 73 -14.13 4.06 2.31
CA ALA A 73 -12.75 4.18 2.80
C ALA A 73 -12.18 2.83 3.28
N VAL A 74 -12.97 2.04 4.03
CA VAL A 74 -12.58 0.69 4.46
C VAL A 74 -12.36 -0.22 3.25
N GLY A 75 -13.26 -0.21 2.27
CA GLY A 75 -13.14 -1.02 1.06
C GLY A 75 -11.84 -0.72 0.29
N VAL A 76 -11.51 0.56 0.09
CA VAL A 76 -10.27 0.99 -0.59
C VAL A 76 -9.03 0.56 0.21
N ALA A 77 -9.00 0.83 1.52
CA ALA A 77 -7.87 0.47 2.37
C ALA A 77 -7.63 -1.05 2.39
N SER A 78 -8.70 -1.84 2.49
CA SER A 78 -8.63 -3.31 2.51
C SER A 78 -8.21 -3.88 1.16
N ALA A 79 -8.71 -3.33 0.06
CA ALA A 79 -8.30 -3.73 -1.29
C ALA A 79 -6.81 -3.45 -1.51
N THR A 80 -6.31 -2.29 -1.08
CA THR A 80 -4.89 -1.92 -1.14
C THR A 80 -4.03 -2.89 -0.33
N TYR A 81 -4.45 -3.21 0.91
CA TYR A 81 -3.76 -4.18 1.75
C TYR A 81 -3.64 -5.55 1.05
N VAL A 82 -4.76 -6.05 0.53
CA VAL A 82 -4.81 -7.34 -0.18
C VAL A 82 -3.91 -7.31 -1.42
N GLN A 83 -3.95 -6.24 -2.20
CA GLN A 83 -3.11 -6.06 -3.38
C GLN A 83 -1.62 -6.15 -3.04
N VAL A 84 -1.19 -5.56 -1.92
CA VAL A 84 0.20 -5.64 -1.45
C VAL A 84 0.55 -7.07 -1.01
N ILE A 85 -0.33 -7.75 -0.25
CA ILE A 85 -0.09 -9.14 0.18
C ILE A 85 -0.01 -10.09 -1.02
N GLU A 86 -0.88 -9.93 -2.02
CA GLU A 86 -0.86 -10.76 -3.22
C GLU A 86 0.36 -10.43 -4.11
N GLY A 87 0.62 -9.16 -4.38
CA GLY A 87 1.66 -8.72 -5.31
C GLY A 87 3.07 -8.92 -4.77
N LYS A 88 3.32 -8.56 -3.51
CA LYS A 88 4.66 -8.62 -2.90
C LYS A 88 4.94 -9.96 -2.22
N HIS A 89 3.92 -10.62 -1.69
CA HIS A 89 4.07 -11.80 -0.86
C HIS A 89 3.36 -13.05 -1.43
N GLY A 90 2.78 -12.97 -2.63
CA GLY A 90 2.10 -14.09 -3.27
C GLY A 90 0.86 -14.59 -2.52
N GLY A 91 0.26 -13.77 -1.65
CA GLY A 91 -0.85 -14.18 -0.79
C GLY A 91 -0.43 -15.00 0.44
N LEU A 92 0.88 -15.05 0.75
CA LEU A 92 1.44 -15.82 1.86
C LEU A 92 1.66 -14.94 3.08
N ILE A 93 1.30 -15.45 4.26
CA ILE A 93 1.54 -14.82 5.56
C ILE A 93 2.34 -15.80 6.44
N LYS A 94 3.49 -15.36 6.94
CA LYS A 94 4.46 -16.21 7.64
C LYS A 94 3.84 -17.02 8.79
N ASN A 95 3.05 -16.38 9.63
CA ASN A 95 2.47 -17.01 10.82
C ASN A 95 1.26 -17.91 10.53
N LEU A 96 0.77 -17.93 9.29
CA LEU A 96 -0.32 -18.81 8.84
C LEU A 96 0.21 -20.00 8.02
N GLY A 97 1.53 -20.22 8.05
CA GLY A 97 2.20 -21.28 7.29
C GLY A 97 2.35 -20.92 5.80
N ASN A 98 2.75 -21.92 5.02
CA ASN A 98 3.02 -21.73 3.58
C ASN A 98 1.76 -21.85 2.72
N LYS A 99 0.57 -21.84 3.31
CA LYS A 99 -0.69 -21.95 2.57
C LYS A 99 -1.11 -20.57 2.07
N LYS A 100 -1.28 -20.47 0.76
CA LYS A 100 -1.85 -19.27 0.14
C LYS A 100 -3.30 -19.08 0.62
N LEU A 101 -3.59 -17.90 1.15
CA LEU A 101 -4.95 -17.51 1.50
C LEU A 101 -5.72 -17.07 0.26
N ASP A 102 -7.01 -17.40 0.23
CA ASP A 102 -7.90 -16.85 -0.78
C ASP A 102 -8.15 -15.35 -0.55
N ARG A 103 -8.49 -14.64 -1.63
CA ARG A 103 -8.67 -13.20 -1.62
C ARG A 103 -9.77 -12.74 -0.66
N ALA A 104 -10.85 -13.50 -0.51
CA ALA A 104 -11.95 -13.13 0.38
C ALA A 104 -11.53 -13.18 1.85
N LYS A 105 -10.74 -14.18 2.25
CA LYS A 105 -10.16 -14.28 3.60
C LYS A 105 -9.14 -13.18 3.87
N LEU A 106 -8.28 -12.89 2.89
CA LEU A 106 -7.34 -11.77 2.99
C LEU A 106 -8.09 -10.45 3.19
N PHE A 107 -9.16 -10.22 2.41
CA PHE A 107 -9.95 -8.99 2.49
C PHE A 107 -10.64 -8.85 3.85
N SER A 108 -11.34 -9.88 4.32
CA SER A 108 -12.01 -9.86 5.63
C SER A 108 -11.02 -9.66 6.79
N GLY A 109 -9.85 -10.30 6.72
CA GLY A 109 -8.78 -10.11 7.68
C GLY A 109 -8.21 -8.68 7.66
N ALA A 110 -8.02 -8.11 6.46
CA ALA A 110 -7.56 -6.75 6.27
C ALA A 110 -8.55 -5.73 6.86
N GLU A 111 -9.84 -5.85 6.53
CA GLU A 111 -10.91 -5.01 7.10
C GLU A 111 -10.85 -4.98 8.63
N PHE A 112 -10.84 -6.17 9.24
CA PHE A 112 -10.82 -6.27 10.70
C PHE A 112 -9.58 -5.63 11.31
N GLN A 113 -8.39 -5.91 10.78
CA GLN A 113 -7.13 -5.37 11.28
C GLN A 113 -7.04 -3.85 11.11
N ILE A 114 -7.41 -3.34 9.94
CA ILE A 114 -7.38 -1.91 9.62
C ILE A 114 -8.35 -1.14 10.51
N VAL A 115 -9.60 -1.59 10.64
CA VAL A 115 -10.61 -0.95 11.49
C VAL A 115 -10.23 -1.00 12.96
N THR A 116 -9.70 -2.13 13.44
CA THR A 116 -9.21 -2.27 14.82
C THR A 116 -8.05 -1.31 15.10
N THR A 117 -7.13 -1.13 14.15
CA THR A 117 -6.02 -0.20 14.27
C THR A 117 -6.50 1.25 14.21
N ALA A 118 -7.46 1.57 13.33
CA ALA A 118 -8.07 2.90 13.27
C ALA A 118 -8.79 3.29 14.58
N LEU A 119 -9.36 2.33 15.30
CA LEU A 119 -9.94 2.56 16.63
C LEU A 119 -8.90 3.03 17.66
N GLN A 120 -7.62 2.69 17.46
CA GLN A 120 -6.52 3.14 18.34
C GLN A 120 -6.01 4.53 17.90
N TYR A 121 -5.95 4.80 16.61
CA TYR A 121 -5.37 6.03 16.07
C TYR A 121 -6.35 7.20 16.02
N CYS A 122 -7.59 6.93 15.63
CA CYS A 122 -8.62 7.95 15.39
C CYS A 122 -10.04 7.38 15.68
N PRO A 123 -10.37 7.09 16.95
CA PRO A 123 -11.61 6.42 17.32
C PRO A 123 -12.87 7.15 16.83
N ASP A 124 -12.81 8.48 16.71
CA ASP A 124 -13.96 9.28 16.25
C ASP A 124 -14.23 9.16 14.75
N SER A 125 -13.23 8.75 13.98
CA SER A 125 -13.38 8.44 12.55
C SER A 125 -14.12 7.13 12.28
N VAL A 126 -14.27 6.27 13.31
CA VAL A 126 -14.98 4.99 13.19
C VAL A 126 -16.41 5.12 13.72
N PRO A 127 -17.46 4.77 12.93
CA PRO A 127 -18.84 4.90 13.33
C PRO A 127 -19.17 4.14 14.63
N LYS A 128 -19.99 4.70 15.51
CA LYS A 128 -20.35 4.13 16.83
C LYS A 128 -20.82 2.66 16.75
N LYS A 129 -21.62 2.32 15.73
CA LYS A 129 -22.11 0.95 15.50
C LYS A 129 -20.94 -0.03 15.23
N VAL A 130 -19.99 0.39 14.41
CA VAL A 130 -18.79 -0.41 14.07
C VAL A 130 -17.89 -0.58 15.29
N ARG A 131 -17.66 0.50 16.07
CA ARG A 131 -16.90 0.46 17.33
C ARG A 131 -17.46 -0.57 18.31
N LYS A 132 -18.78 -0.58 18.49
CA LYS A 132 -19.46 -1.56 19.37
C LYS A 132 -19.23 -3.01 18.88
N LYS A 133 -19.42 -3.25 17.58
CA LYS A 133 -19.24 -4.57 16.97
C LYS A 133 -17.81 -5.09 17.15
N VAL A 134 -16.81 -4.27 16.84
CA VAL A 134 -15.39 -4.66 16.97
C VAL A 134 -15.03 -4.94 18.42
N LYS A 135 -15.44 -4.08 19.36
CA LYS A 135 -15.20 -4.31 20.79
C LYS A 135 -15.80 -5.62 21.28
N LYS A 136 -16.99 -5.99 20.79
CA LYS A 136 -17.63 -7.29 21.13
C LYS A 136 -16.77 -8.45 20.64
N ILE A 137 -16.37 -8.45 19.37
CA ILE A 137 -15.51 -9.51 18.77
C ILE A 137 -14.20 -9.66 19.55
N LEU A 138 -13.53 -8.53 19.85
CA LEU A 138 -12.27 -8.56 20.60
C LEU A 138 -12.43 -9.12 22.01
N LYS A 139 -13.59 -8.90 22.66
CA LYS A 139 -13.89 -9.47 23.98
C LYS A 139 -14.14 -10.98 23.92
N GLU A 140 -14.84 -11.45 22.90
CA GLU A 140 -15.11 -12.87 22.66
C GLU A 140 -13.84 -13.69 22.37
N ASN A 141 -12.90 -13.12 21.61
CA ASN A 141 -11.64 -13.77 21.25
C ASN A 141 -10.57 -13.74 22.37
N ARG A 142 -10.84 -13.12 23.53
CA ARG A 142 -9.94 -13.12 24.69
C ARG A 142 -10.29 -14.19 25.72
N LYS A 143 -11.39 -14.90 25.55
CA LYS A 143 -11.80 -16.03 26.39
C LYS A 143 -11.26 -17.33 25.82
#